data_897b54a340d85362787198d13ff716de
#
_entry.id   897b54a340d85362787198d13ff716de
#
_cell.length_a   1.000
_cell.length_b   1.000
_cell.length_c   1.000
_cell.angle_alpha   90.00
_cell.angle_beta   90.00
_cell.angle_gamma   90.00
#
_symmetry.space_group_name_H-M   'P 1'
#
loop_
_entity.id
_entity.type
_entity.pdbx_description
1 polymer ?
#
loop_
_entity_poly.entity_id
_entity_poly.type
_entity_poly.pdbx_seq_one_letter_code
_entity_poly.pdbx_strand_id
1 'polypeptide(L)'
;VSARRIVITSGKGGVGKTTTTANLGAALAKRGKRVILIDADIGLRNLDLVLGLEKRIVFDLVEVAEGRCQLRQALIKDKRFESLSILPAAQTREKDAITEEQFSAIVERAAEQSDYVLIDCPAGIETGFRNAVAGAAEAIVVTTPEVSAIRDADRVVGKLSERGKPIRLIVNRLRSEMVRSGDMLSVDDVCEILAIELLGIVPDSDEIIDTTNRGEPVVLDDTSRVRVIYDKIVRRLEGEIVPFTRFDGQGFFGRLFDAMKAG
;
A
#
# COMPACT_ATOMS: atom_id res chain seq x y z
N VAL A 1 -8.33 -20.09 7.87
CA VAL A 1 -8.64 -18.73 7.41
C VAL A 1 -7.87 -18.54 6.11
N SER A 2 -8.54 -18.16 5.02
CA SER A 2 -7.86 -17.86 3.75
C SER A 2 -7.03 -16.58 3.88
N ALA A 3 -5.86 -16.55 3.23
CA ALA A 3 -5.02 -15.36 3.22
C ALA A 3 -5.76 -14.14 2.64
N ARG A 4 -5.53 -12.96 3.20
CA ARG A 4 -6.03 -11.70 2.64
C ARG A 4 -5.13 -11.24 1.49
N ARG A 5 -5.72 -11.04 0.32
CA ARG A 5 -5.06 -10.62 -0.91
C ARG A 5 -5.44 -9.17 -1.21
N ILE A 6 -4.52 -8.25 -0.98
CA ILE A 6 -4.79 -6.81 -0.98
C ILE A 6 -3.91 -6.14 -2.01
N VAL A 7 -4.50 -5.43 -2.98
CA VAL A 7 -3.77 -4.55 -3.89
C VAL A 7 -3.62 -3.16 -3.28
N ILE A 8 -2.40 -2.63 -3.28
CA ILE A 8 -2.11 -1.25 -2.91
C ILE A 8 -1.91 -0.47 -4.21
N THR A 9 -2.80 0.47 -4.48
CA THR A 9 -2.85 1.19 -5.76
C THR A 9 -3.03 2.69 -5.58
N SER A 10 -2.86 3.44 -6.68
CA SER A 10 -3.09 4.89 -6.73
C SER A 10 -3.34 5.37 -8.14
N GLY A 11 -4.01 6.50 -8.27
CA GLY A 11 -4.19 7.15 -9.57
C GLY A 11 -2.93 7.82 -10.11
N LYS A 12 -2.02 8.27 -9.23
CA LYS A 12 -0.85 9.08 -9.59
C LYS A 12 0.44 8.41 -9.11
N GLY A 13 1.52 8.55 -9.89
CA GLY A 13 2.86 8.15 -9.49
C GLY A 13 3.40 9.02 -8.34
N GLY A 14 4.29 8.47 -7.52
CA GLY A 14 4.98 9.22 -6.48
C GLY A 14 4.18 9.52 -5.20
N VAL A 15 2.92 9.06 -5.07
CA VAL A 15 2.12 9.26 -3.85
C VAL A 15 2.52 8.37 -2.67
N GLY A 16 3.47 7.46 -2.86
CA GLY A 16 4.02 6.61 -1.79
C GLY A 16 3.42 5.21 -1.68
N LYS A 17 2.86 4.62 -2.75
CA LYS A 17 2.34 3.24 -2.77
C LYS A 17 3.37 2.23 -2.29
N THR A 18 4.50 2.14 -2.97
CA THR A 18 5.58 1.18 -2.70
C THR A 18 6.09 1.29 -1.26
N THR A 19 6.31 2.52 -0.78
CA THR A 19 6.70 2.78 0.60
C THR A 19 5.61 2.32 1.58
N THR A 20 4.33 2.57 1.26
CA THR A 20 3.20 2.11 2.07
C THR A 20 3.12 0.59 2.08
N THR A 21 3.28 -0.07 0.93
CA THR A 21 3.29 -1.54 0.81
C THR A 21 4.38 -2.17 1.67
N ALA A 22 5.61 -1.65 1.59
CA ALA A 22 6.74 -2.12 2.37
C ALA A 22 6.50 -1.96 3.89
N ASN A 23 5.99 -0.80 4.31
CA ASN A 23 5.74 -0.52 5.73
C ASN A 23 4.55 -1.32 6.29
N LEU A 24 3.47 -1.50 5.53
CA LEU A 24 2.37 -2.38 5.93
C LEU A 24 2.84 -3.83 6.07
N GLY A 25 3.62 -4.32 5.10
CA GLY A 25 4.17 -5.67 5.13
C GLY A 25 5.07 -5.90 6.34
N ALA A 26 6.00 -4.99 6.61
CA ALA A 26 6.89 -5.07 7.75
C ALA A 26 6.13 -4.94 9.09
N ALA A 27 5.11 -4.07 9.18
CA ALA A 27 4.27 -3.93 10.37
C ALA A 27 3.46 -5.20 10.66
N LEU A 28 2.88 -5.84 9.63
CA LEU A 28 2.20 -7.12 9.75
C LEU A 28 3.16 -8.25 10.20
N ALA A 29 4.36 -8.31 9.61
CA ALA A 29 5.38 -9.29 9.98
C ALA A 29 5.85 -9.09 11.43
N LYS A 30 6.02 -7.84 11.90
CA LYS A 30 6.32 -7.50 13.29
C LYS A 30 5.23 -8.00 14.27
N ARG A 31 3.99 -8.13 13.79
CA ARG A 31 2.85 -8.70 14.52
C ARG A 31 2.74 -10.23 14.38
N GLY A 32 3.76 -10.88 13.83
CA GLY A 32 3.82 -12.34 13.69
C GLY A 32 3.04 -12.92 12.51
N LYS A 33 2.57 -12.09 11.57
CA LYS A 33 1.87 -12.56 10.37
C LYS A 33 2.87 -13.00 9.29
N ARG A 34 2.51 -14.06 8.57
CA ARG A 34 3.23 -14.48 7.36
C ARG A 34 2.77 -13.58 6.20
N VAL A 35 3.70 -12.83 5.62
CA VAL A 35 3.41 -11.82 4.60
C VAL A 35 4.23 -12.07 3.35
N ILE A 36 3.56 -12.06 2.20
CA ILE A 36 4.23 -12.03 0.90
C ILE A 36 3.88 -10.70 0.23
N LEU A 37 4.90 -9.95 -0.11
CA LEU A 37 4.79 -8.75 -0.93
C LEU A 37 5.04 -9.14 -2.39
N ILE A 38 4.22 -8.66 -3.31
CA ILE A 38 4.41 -8.86 -4.75
C ILE A 38 4.56 -7.49 -5.40
N ASP A 39 5.71 -7.25 -6.02
CA ASP A 39 5.92 -6.08 -6.87
C ASP A 39 5.34 -6.35 -8.25
N ALA A 40 4.26 -5.65 -8.60
CA ALA A 40 3.58 -5.75 -9.90
C ALA A 40 4.00 -4.62 -10.87
N ASP A 41 4.95 -3.75 -10.49
CA ASP A 41 5.43 -2.66 -11.36
C ASP A 41 6.56 -3.13 -12.28
N ILE A 42 6.18 -3.99 -13.24
CA ILE A 42 7.09 -4.53 -14.25
C ILE A 42 7.74 -3.38 -15.04
N GLY A 43 9.06 -3.44 -15.14
CA GLY A 43 9.89 -2.44 -15.80
C GLY A 43 10.50 -1.39 -14.86
N LEU A 44 9.89 -1.10 -13.70
CA LEU A 44 10.44 -0.15 -12.73
C LEU A 44 11.07 -0.83 -11.51
N ARG A 45 10.40 -1.84 -10.94
CA ARG A 45 10.90 -2.62 -9.80
C ARG A 45 11.49 -1.76 -8.69
N ASN A 46 10.67 -1.34 -7.74
CA ASN A 46 11.07 -0.42 -6.68
C ASN A 46 10.93 -1.01 -5.27
N LEU A 47 10.13 -2.06 -5.09
CA LEU A 47 9.81 -2.58 -3.76
C LEU A 47 11.03 -3.24 -3.08
N ASP A 48 11.88 -3.90 -3.86
CA ASP A 48 13.13 -4.48 -3.40
C ASP A 48 14.14 -3.43 -2.89
N LEU A 49 14.18 -2.25 -3.53
CA LEU A 49 15.01 -1.12 -3.09
C LEU A 49 14.56 -0.59 -1.73
N VAL A 50 13.24 -0.39 -1.56
CA VAL A 50 12.66 0.10 -0.28
C VAL A 50 12.93 -0.88 0.87
N LEU A 51 13.11 -2.17 0.57
CA LEU A 51 13.41 -3.23 1.54
C LEU A 51 14.92 -3.55 1.67
N GLY A 52 15.78 -2.98 0.82
CA GLY A 52 17.22 -3.25 0.80
C GLY A 52 17.55 -4.70 0.41
N LEU A 53 16.79 -5.26 -0.54
CA LEU A 53 16.90 -6.66 -0.97
C LEU A 53 17.36 -6.81 -2.43
N GLU A 54 17.68 -5.72 -3.12
CA GLU A 54 18.01 -5.67 -4.55
C GLU A 54 19.16 -6.61 -4.96
N LYS A 55 20.13 -6.83 -4.07
CA LYS A 55 21.28 -7.71 -4.33
C LYS A 55 21.00 -9.20 -4.14
N ARG A 56 19.78 -9.56 -3.75
CA ARG A 56 19.40 -10.95 -3.45
C ARG A 56 18.49 -11.56 -4.51
N ILE A 57 18.18 -10.82 -5.57
CA ILE A 57 17.25 -11.23 -6.61
C ILE A 57 17.97 -12.21 -7.54
N VAL A 58 17.37 -13.39 -7.72
CA VAL A 58 17.80 -14.44 -8.65
C VAL A 58 16.73 -14.65 -9.73
N PHE A 59 15.48 -14.68 -9.33
CA PHE A 59 14.31 -14.85 -10.20
C PHE A 59 13.28 -13.78 -9.89
N ASP A 60 12.42 -13.49 -10.85
CA ASP A 60 11.37 -12.48 -10.76
C ASP A 60 9.96 -13.02 -11.06
N LEU A 61 8.97 -12.15 -10.95
CA LEU A 61 7.56 -12.45 -11.19
C LEU A 61 7.29 -13.02 -12.59
N VAL A 62 7.96 -12.47 -13.62
CA VAL A 62 7.75 -12.91 -15.01
C VAL A 62 8.31 -14.32 -15.22
N GLU A 63 9.45 -14.64 -14.64
CA GLU A 63 10.05 -15.99 -14.73
C GLU A 63 9.19 -17.04 -14.04
N VAL A 64 8.50 -16.67 -12.94
CA VAL A 64 7.50 -17.54 -12.30
C VAL A 64 6.29 -17.74 -13.23
N ALA A 65 5.80 -16.68 -13.87
CA ALA A 65 4.67 -16.74 -14.81
C ALA A 65 4.96 -17.58 -16.05
N GLU A 66 6.19 -17.50 -16.57
CA GLU A 66 6.68 -18.28 -17.70
C GLU A 66 7.03 -19.75 -17.33
N GLY A 67 6.96 -20.12 -16.03
CA GLY A 67 7.29 -21.47 -15.57
C GLY A 67 8.78 -21.79 -15.54
N ARG A 68 9.66 -20.80 -15.67
CA ARG A 68 11.12 -20.99 -15.61
C ARG A 68 11.63 -21.32 -14.22
N CYS A 69 10.90 -20.92 -13.18
CA CYS A 69 11.17 -21.25 -11.81
C CYS A 69 9.87 -21.44 -11.01
N GLN A 70 9.98 -22.08 -9.86
CA GLN A 70 8.87 -22.18 -8.91
C GLN A 70 8.78 -20.92 -8.06
N LEU A 71 7.57 -20.54 -7.62
CA LEU A 71 7.35 -19.38 -6.75
C LEU A 71 8.32 -19.35 -5.56
N ARG A 72 8.54 -20.47 -4.87
CA ARG A 72 9.45 -20.57 -3.73
C ARG A 72 10.91 -20.19 -4.02
N GLN A 73 11.35 -20.33 -5.29
CA GLN A 73 12.71 -19.99 -5.72
C GLN A 73 12.85 -18.50 -6.01
N ALA A 74 11.75 -17.84 -6.40
CA ALA A 74 11.71 -16.40 -6.65
C ALA A 74 11.41 -15.56 -5.39
N LEU A 75 10.84 -16.19 -4.36
CA LEU A 75 10.58 -15.51 -3.09
C LEU A 75 11.88 -15.24 -2.33
N ILE A 76 12.11 -13.97 -2.02
CA ILE A 76 13.25 -13.49 -1.23
C ILE A 76 12.77 -13.18 0.18
N LYS A 77 13.31 -13.90 1.18
CA LYS A 77 13.01 -13.60 2.59
C LYS A 77 13.70 -12.31 3.04
N ASP A 78 12.97 -11.50 3.79
CA ASP A 78 13.56 -10.33 4.46
C ASP A 78 14.63 -10.77 5.48
N LYS A 79 15.66 -9.95 5.67
CA LYS A 79 16.77 -10.26 6.61
C LYS A 79 16.33 -10.15 8.07
N ARG A 80 15.29 -9.36 8.34
CA ARG A 80 14.85 -8.94 9.68
C ARG A 80 13.64 -9.73 10.15
N PHE A 81 12.81 -10.22 9.20
CA PHE A 81 11.61 -11.01 9.48
C PHE A 81 11.56 -12.27 8.62
N GLU A 82 11.72 -13.44 9.22
CA GLU A 82 11.56 -14.71 8.49
C GLU A 82 10.15 -14.89 7.91
N SER A 83 9.16 -14.20 8.50
CA SER A 83 7.76 -14.24 8.08
C SER A 83 7.42 -13.27 6.94
N LEU A 84 8.38 -12.44 6.49
CA LEU A 84 8.21 -11.49 5.38
C LEU A 84 9.02 -11.95 4.18
N SER A 85 8.36 -12.08 3.04
CA SER A 85 9.01 -12.38 1.76
C SER A 85 8.54 -11.43 0.67
N ILE A 86 9.38 -11.20 -0.34
CA ILE A 86 9.05 -10.42 -1.53
C ILE A 86 9.17 -11.27 -2.78
N LEU A 87 8.24 -11.13 -3.71
CA LEU A 87 8.36 -11.53 -5.11
C LEU A 87 8.64 -10.27 -5.93
N PRO A 88 9.86 -10.08 -6.44
CA PRO A 88 10.22 -8.87 -7.16
C PRO A 88 9.61 -8.85 -8.57
N ALA A 89 9.34 -7.65 -9.10
CA ALA A 89 9.00 -7.46 -10.50
C ALA A 89 10.20 -7.70 -11.41
N ALA A 90 9.94 -7.99 -12.69
CA ALA A 90 10.97 -8.00 -13.72
C ALA A 90 11.40 -6.57 -14.07
N GLN A 91 12.69 -6.35 -14.23
CA GLN A 91 13.25 -5.02 -14.54
C GLN A 91 13.31 -4.72 -16.04
N THR A 92 13.48 -5.74 -16.88
CA THR A 92 13.77 -5.60 -18.32
C THR A 92 12.67 -6.16 -19.22
N ARG A 93 11.46 -6.36 -18.67
CA ARG A 93 10.31 -6.91 -19.39
C ARG A 93 9.25 -5.84 -19.64
N GLU A 94 8.43 -6.05 -20.68
CA GLU A 94 7.28 -5.21 -20.97
C GLU A 94 6.15 -5.44 -19.96
N LYS A 95 5.31 -4.44 -19.79
CA LYS A 95 4.21 -4.46 -18.80
C LYS A 95 3.12 -5.49 -19.08
N ASP A 96 3.05 -5.99 -20.31
CA ASP A 96 2.12 -7.02 -20.78
C ASP A 96 2.74 -8.43 -20.82
N ALA A 97 3.94 -8.60 -20.26
CA ALA A 97 4.63 -9.88 -20.18
C ALA A 97 3.86 -10.95 -19.38
N ILE A 98 2.86 -10.56 -18.61
CA ILE A 98 2.03 -11.46 -17.79
C ILE A 98 0.55 -11.16 -18.04
N THR A 99 -0.29 -12.20 -18.15
CA THR A 99 -1.75 -12.07 -18.24
C THR A 99 -2.39 -11.96 -16.85
N GLU A 100 -3.68 -11.52 -16.81
CA GLU A 100 -4.47 -11.47 -15.56
C GLU A 100 -4.58 -12.86 -14.92
N GLU A 101 -4.76 -13.93 -15.72
CA GLU A 101 -4.87 -15.31 -15.25
C GLU A 101 -3.55 -15.81 -14.64
N GLN A 102 -2.42 -15.56 -15.31
CA GLN A 102 -1.10 -15.94 -14.80
C GLN A 102 -0.79 -15.23 -13.48
N PHE A 103 -1.08 -13.93 -13.41
CA PHE A 103 -0.88 -13.15 -12.18
C PHE A 103 -1.76 -13.66 -11.04
N SER A 104 -3.05 -13.89 -11.29
CA SER A 104 -3.99 -14.45 -10.31
C SER A 104 -3.52 -15.80 -9.77
N ALA A 105 -3.06 -16.70 -10.64
CA ALA A 105 -2.56 -18.01 -10.24
C ALA A 105 -1.30 -17.91 -9.34
N ILE A 106 -0.44 -16.93 -9.57
CA ILE A 106 0.72 -16.67 -8.71
C ILE A 106 0.27 -16.16 -7.34
N VAL A 107 -0.66 -15.20 -7.30
CA VAL A 107 -1.21 -14.65 -6.05
C VAL A 107 -1.92 -15.72 -5.24
N GLU A 108 -2.67 -16.62 -5.87
CA GLU A 108 -3.31 -17.76 -5.19
C GLU A 108 -2.30 -18.70 -4.54
N ARG A 109 -1.24 -19.08 -5.27
CA ARG A 109 -0.15 -19.89 -4.71
C ARG A 109 0.60 -19.20 -3.59
N ALA A 110 0.74 -17.86 -3.63
CA ALA A 110 1.30 -17.07 -2.53
C ALA A 110 0.38 -17.09 -1.31
N ALA A 111 -0.93 -17.01 -1.52
CA ALA A 111 -1.93 -17.03 -0.48
C ALA A 111 -2.00 -18.37 0.29
N GLU A 112 -1.67 -19.49 -0.34
CA GLU A 112 -1.64 -20.82 0.30
C GLU A 112 -0.59 -20.90 1.43
N GLN A 113 0.47 -20.08 1.39
CA GLN A 113 1.59 -20.14 2.32
C GLN A 113 1.75 -18.89 3.20
N SER A 114 0.80 -17.97 3.15
CA SER A 114 0.85 -16.69 3.90
C SER A 114 -0.48 -16.37 4.57
N ASP A 115 -0.49 -15.38 5.43
CA ASP A 115 -1.70 -14.80 6.03
C ASP A 115 -2.14 -13.55 5.26
N TYR A 116 -1.16 -12.87 4.63
CA TYR A 116 -1.37 -11.69 3.80
C TYR A 116 -0.54 -11.75 2.52
N VAL A 117 -1.15 -11.43 1.41
CA VAL A 117 -0.48 -11.09 0.15
C VAL A 117 -0.77 -9.63 -0.14
N LEU A 118 0.26 -8.79 -0.12
CA LEU A 118 0.15 -7.37 -0.47
C LEU A 118 0.78 -7.16 -1.85
N ILE A 119 0.01 -6.58 -2.76
CA ILE A 119 0.41 -6.38 -4.16
C ILE A 119 0.69 -4.89 -4.37
N ASP A 120 1.96 -4.53 -4.60
CA ASP A 120 2.34 -3.18 -5.01
C ASP A 120 2.02 -2.99 -6.49
N CYS A 121 1.01 -2.18 -6.76
CA CYS A 121 0.46 -1.99 -8.10
C CYS A 121 1.14 -0.80 -8.80
N PRO A 122 1.43 -0.83 -10.10
CA PRO A 122 1.83 0.37 -10.82
C PRO A 122 0.77 1.48 -10.73
N ALA A 123 1.17 2.73 -10.92
CA ALA A 123 0.25 3.86 -10.91
C ALA A 123 -0.67 3.84 -12.15
N GLY A 124 -1.88 4.37 -12.01
CA GLY A 124 -2.86 4.50 -13.09
C GLY A 124 -3.77 3.29 -13.22
N ILE A 125 -4.37 3.11 -14.40
CA ILE A 125 -5.43 2.13 -14.67
C ILE A 125 -5.11 1.21 -15.87
N GLU A 126 -3.85 1.18 -16.28
CA GLU A 126 -3.36 0.45 -17.45
C GLU A 126 -3.25 -1.07 -17.18
N THR A 127 -2.60 -1.82 -18.09
CA THR A 127 -2.48 -3.28 -18.03
C THR A 127 -1.93 -3.80 -16.70
N GLY A 128 -0.87 -3.20 -16.17
CA GLY A 128 -0.31 -3.59 -14.87
C GLY A 128 -1.29 -3.46 -13.71
N PHE A 129 -2.13 -2.41 -13.71
CA PHE A 129 -3.22 -2.25 -12.75
C PHE A 129 -4.25 -3.40 -12.88
N ARG A 130 -4.66 -3.73 -14.10
CA ARG A 130 -5.64 -4.81 -14.34
C ARG A 130 -5.14 -6.15 -13.81
N ASN A 131 -3.87 -6.48 -14.08
CA ASN A 131 -3.24 -7.69 -13.60
C ASN A 131 -3.20 -7.73 -12.06
N ALA A 132 -2.72 -6.65 -11.42
CA ALA A 132 -2.63 -6.56 -9.97
C ALA A 132 -4.01 -6.68 -9.28
N VAL A 133 -5.03 -6.03 -9.83
CA VAL A 133 -6.41 -6.08 -9.31
C VAL A 133 -7.04 -7.45 -9.51
N ALA A 134 -6.75 -8.17 -10.59
CA ALA A 134 -7.31 -9.51 -10.84
C ALA A 134 -6.93 -10.49 -9.72
N GLY A 135 -5.68 -10.48 -9.24
CA GLY A 135 -5.22 -11.34 -8.14
C GLY A 135 -5.75 -10.96 -6.75
N ALA A 136 -6.21 -9.72 -6.55
CA ALA A 136 -6.60 -9.21 -5.25
C ALA A 136 -8.07 -9.50 -4.90
N ALA A 137 -8.37 -9.64 -3.60
CA ALA A 137 -9.73 -9.67 -3.06
C ALA A 137 -10.19 -8.30 -2.55
N GLU A 138 -9.25 -7.46 -2.10
CA GLU A 138 -9.49 -6.15 -1.51
C GLU A 138 -8.51 -5.13 -2.10
N ALA A 139 -8.80 -3.85 -1.94
CA ALA A 139 -7.94 -2.77 -2.41
C ALA A 139 -7.69 -1.71 -1.33
N ILE A 140 -6.48 -1.17 -1.31
CA ILE A 140 -6.13 0.04 -0.56
C ILE A 140 -5.70 1.09 -1.60
N VAL A 141 -6.42 2.20 -1.65
CA VAL A 141 -6.06 3.35 -2.47
C VAL A 141 -5.19 4.29 -1.63
N VAL A 142 -4.00 4.57 -2.12
CA VAL A 142 -3.08 5.55 -1.51
C VAL A 142 -3.13 6.83 -2.34
N THR A 143 -3.38 7.95 -1.71
CA THR A 143 -3.38 9.26 -2.37
C THR A 143 -2.77 10.33 -1.47
N THR A 144 -2.37 11.45 -2.07
CA THR A 144 -2.01 12.67 -1.34
C THR A 144 -3.19 13.64 -1.37
N PRO A 145 -3.35 14.55 -0.38
CA PRO A 145 -4.46 15.49 -0.30
C PRO A 145 -4.27 16.69 -1.26
N GLU A 146 -3.88 16.41 -2.48
CA GLU A 146 -3.74 17.35 -3.59
C GLU A 146 -4.87 17.13 -4.61
N VAL A 147 -5.47 18.18 -5.12
CA VAL A 147 -6.62 18.12 -6.04
C VAL A 147 -6.36 17.21 -7.25
N SER A 148 -5.16 17.26 -7.84
CA SER A 148 -4.80 16.40 -8.98
C SER A 148 -4.73 14.93 -8.60
N ALA A 149 -4.15 14.62 -7.43
CA ALA A 149 -4.03 13.25 -6.95
C ALA A 149 -5.39 12.64 -6.60
N ILE A 150 -6.29 13.45 -6.02
CA ILE A 150 -7.66 13.04 -5.68
C ILE A 150 -8.47 12.73 -6.96
N ARG A 151 -8.38 13.58 -8.00
CA ARG A 151 -9.03 13.31 -9.29
C ARG A 151 -8.57 11.99 -9.91
N ASP A 152 -7.28 11.71 -9.85
CA ASP A 152 -6.74 10.46 -10.39
C ASP A 152 -7.12 9.26 -9.49
N ALA A 153 -7.18 9.44 -8.16
CA ALA A 153 -7.65 8.42 -7.23
C ALA A 153 -9.12 8.07 -7.44
N ASP A 154 -9.99 9.07 -7.72
CA ASP A 154 -11.41 8.85 -8.00
C ASP A 154 -11.62 7.91 -9.21
N ARG A 155 -10.82 8.07 -10.28
CA ARG A 155 -10.85 7.16 -11.43
C ARG A 155 -10.49 5.72 -11.04
N VAL A 156 -9.50 5.55 -10.17
CA VAL A 156 -9.09 4.23 -9.65
C VAL A 156 -10.20 3.62 -8.80
N VAL A 157 -10.82 4.42 -7.92
CA VAL A 157 -11.97 3.99 -7.09
C VAL A 157 -13.11 3.52 -7.98
N GLY A 158 -13.45 4.25 -9.04
CA GLY A 158 -14.47 3.85 -10.01
C GLY A 158 -14.16 2.48 -10.63
N LYS A 159 -12.92 2.26 -11.09
CA LYS A 159 -12.50 0.98 -11.69
C LYS A 159 -12.49 -0.20 -10.71
N LEU A 160 -12.16 0.03 -9.45
CA LEU A 160 -12.22 -0.98 -8.40
C LEU A 160 -13.67 -1.33 -8.03
N SER A 161 -14.54 -0.31 -7.97
CA SER A 161 -15.97 -0.49 -7.70
C SER A 161 -16.69 -1.28 -8.81
N GLU A 162 -16.35 -1.04 -10.08
CA GLU A 162 -16.81 -1.83 -11.23
C GLU A 162 -16.48 -3.33 -11.07
N ARG A 163 -15.39 -3.66 -10.37
CA ARG A 163 -14.95 -5.03 -10.08
C ARG A 163 -15.46 -5.57 -8.75
N GLY A 164 -16.30 -4.83 -8.05
CA GLY A 164 -16.92 -5.23 -6.76
C GLY A 164 -15.89 -5.41 -5.63
N LYS A 165 -14.75 -4.73 -5.67
CA LYS A 165 -13.72 -4.86 -4.63
C LYS A 165 -14.05 -3.98 -3.43
N PRO A 166 -13.95 -4.48 -2.18
CA PRO A 166 -13.89 -3.63 -0.99
C PRO A 166 -12.68 -2.69 -1.07
N ILE A 167 -12.91 -1.39 -0.86
CA ILE A 167 -11.88 -0.35 -1.04
C ILE A 167 -11.70 0.39 0.28
N ARG A 168 -10.44 0.62 0.67
CA ARG A 168 -10.08 1.48 1.78
C ARG A 168 -9.06 2.53 1.36
N LEU A 169 -9.01 3.62 2.11
CA LEU A 169 -8.21 4.80 1.81
C LEU A 169 -7.06 4.97 2.77
N ILE A 170 -5.87 5.25 2.25
CA ILE A 170 -4.77 5.85 3.01
C ILE A 170 -4.46 7.23 2.42
N VAL A 171 -4.63 8.28 3.23
CA VAL A 171 -4.19 9.63 2.91
C VAL A 171 -2.73 9.77 3.34
N ASN A 172 -1.83 9.94 2.39
CA ASN A 172 -0.39 10.02 2.61
C ASN A 172 0.13 11.45 2.41
N ARG A 173 1.28 11.75 3.00
CA ARG A 173 1.95 13.06 2.93
C ARG A 173 1.07 14.23 3.37
N LEU A 174 0.28 14.02 4.42
CA LEU A 174 -0.51 15.09 5.01
C LEU A 174 0.40 16.12 5.69
N ARG A 175 0.24 17.40 5.33
CA ARG A 175 0.94 18.53 5.95
C ARG A 175 -0.08 19.37 6.72
N SER A 176 -0.08 19.22 8.06
CA SER A 176 -1.07 19.90 8.92
C SER A 176 -1.08 21.43 8.78
N GLU A 177 0.09 22.02 8.52
CA GLU A 177 0.20 23.47 8.33
C GLU A 177 -0.51 23.92 7.05
N MET A 178 -0.32 23.20 5.95
CA MET A 178 -0.98 23.50 4.66
C MET A 178 -2.49 23.27 4.72
N VAL A 179 -2.95 22.27 5.50
CA VAL A 179 -4.40 22.09 5.74
C VAL A 179 -4.98 23.26 6.50
N ARG A 180 -4.27 23.78 7.53
CA ARG A 180 -4.73 24.94 8.32
C ARG A 180 -4.77 26.23 7.51
N SER A 181 -3.81 26.43 6.59
CA SER A 181 -3.78 27.60 5.70
C SER A 181 -4.78 27.51 4.53
N GLY A 182 -5.36 26.34 4.27
CA GLY A 182 -6.25 26.11 3.13
C GLY A 182 -5.53 25.78 1.81
N ASP A 183 -4.22 25.57 1.85
CA ASP A 183 -3.40 25.24 0.69
C ASP A 183 -3.39 23.74 0.36
N MET A 184 -3.98 22.91 1.22
CA MET A 184 -4.11 21.46 1.08
C MET A 184 -5.50 21.03 1.55
N LEU A 185 -6.10 20.04 0.87
CA LEU A 185 -7.36 19.44 1.28
C LEU A 185 -7.25 18.80 2.67
N SER A 186 -8.29 18.92 3.48
CA SER A 186 -8.38 18.16 4.73
C SER A 186 -8.65 16.68 4.46
N VAL A 187 -8.42 15.83 5.44
CA VAL A 187 -8.77 14.40 5.37
C VAL A 187 -10.27 14.22 5.16
N ASP A 188 -11.08 15.05 5.80
CA ASP A 188 -12.54 15.00 5.68
C ASP A 188 -12.99 15.34 4.25
N ASP A 189 -12.38 16.37 3.62
CA ASP A 189 -12.65 16.70 2.21
C ASP A 189 -12.30 15.52 1.29
N VAL A 190 -11.15 14.87 1.52
CA VAL A 190 -10.73 13.70 0.74
C VAL A 190 -11.70 12.53 0.90
N CYS A 191 -12.13 12.25 2.12
CA CYS A 191 -13.11 11.19 2.41
C CYS A 191 -14.48 11.49 1.78
N GLU A 192 -14.93 12.74 1.81
CA GLU A 192 -16.19 13.17 1.19
C GLU A 192 -16.15 13.00 -0.33
N ILE A 193 -15.03 13.43 -0.98
CA ILE A 193 -14.89 13.34 -2.45
C ILE A 193 -14.82 11.89 -2.91
N LEU A 194 -14.00 11.04 -2.25
CA LEU A 194 -13.77 9.67 -2.70
C LEU A 194 -14.84 8.69 -2.19
N ALA A 195 -15.61 9.04 -1.17
CA ALA A 195 -16.69 8.25 -0.58
C ALA A 195 -16.30 6.79 -0.23
N ILE A 196 -15.06 6.57 0.23
CA ILE A 196 -14.53 5.27 0.66
C ILE A 196 -14.00 5.31 2.09
N GLU A 197 -13.98 4.15 2.74
CA GLU A 197 -13.59 4.01 4.15
C GLU A 197 -12.11 4.40 4.38
N LEU A 198 -11.88 5.32 5.32
CA LEU A 198 -10.55 5.72 5.75
C LEU A 198 -9.90 4.61 6.59
N LEU A 199 -8.74 4.14 6.16
CA LEU A 199 -7.92 3.17 6.88
C LEU A 199 -6.79 3.86 7.66
N GLY A 200 -6.20 4.92 7.10
CA GLY A 200 -5.07 5.58 7.73
C GLY A 200 -4.71 6.94 7.16
N ILE A 201 -3.97 7.68 7.98
CA ILE A 201 -3.42 8.99 7.65
C ILE A 201 -1.94 8.94 7.97
N VAL A 202 -1.10 9.21 6.97
CA VAL A 202 0.35 9.25 7.12
C VAL A 202 0.83 10.68 6.86
N PRO A 203 1.52 11.33 7.81
CA PRO A 203 2.04 12.66 7.60
C PRO A 203 3.19 12.67 6.60
N ASP A 204 3.46 13.81 6.00
CA ASP A 204 4.73 14.05 5.31
C ASP A 204 5.85 14.07 6.34
N SER A 205 6.86 13.21 6.16
CA SER A 205 7.92 13.01 7.15
C SER A 205 9.24 12.63 6.50
N ASP A 206 10.29 13.36 6.88
CA ASP A 206 11.66 13.06 6.46
C ASP A 206 12.12 11.69 6.97
N GLU A 207 11.60 11.20 8.10
CA GLU A 207 11.90 9.87 8.63
C GLU A 207 11.62 8.76 7.60
N ILE A 208 10.53 8.90 6.83
CA ILE A 208 10.19 7.94 5.76
C ILE A 208 11.22 7.99 4.63
N ILE A 209 11.64 9.19 4.23
CA ILE A 209 12.61 9.38 3.16
C ILE A 209 13.96 8.80 3.58
N ASP A 210 14.42 9.14 4.77
CA ASP A 210 15.72 8.71 5.31
C ASP A 210 15.79 7.19 5.46
N THR A 211 14.74 6.56 6.00
CA THR A 211 14.70 5.11 6.16
C THR A 211 14.58 4.39 4.82
N THR A 212 13.75 4.89 3.89
CA THR A 212 13.63 4.36 2.54
C THR A 212 14.96 4.41 1.78
N ASN A 213 15.73 5.51 1.89
CA ASN A 213 17.04 5.64 1.28
C ASN A 213 18.07 4.65 1.85
N ARG A 214 17.87 4.19 3.08
CA ARG A 214 18.68 3.12 3.70
C ARG A 214 18.22 1.71 3.34
N GLY A 215 17.13 1.56 2.58
CA GLY A 215 16.50 0.26 2.29
C GLY A 215 15.82 -0.35 3.52
N GLU A 216 15.24 0.49 4.37
CA GLU A 216 14.60 0.08 5.61
C GLU A 216 13.18 0.67 5.72
N PRO A 217 12.13 -0.14 5.94
CA PRO A 217 10.83 0.37 6.32
C PRO A 217 10.89 1.17 7.63
N VAL A 218 10.20 2.31 7.70
CA VAL A 218 10.21 3.19 8.89
C VAL A 218 9.66 2.50 10.15
N VAL A 219 8.85 1.45 9.98
CA VAL A 219 8.32 0.65 11.11
C VAL A 219 9.37 -0.10 11.89
N LEU A 220 10.61 -0.18 11.37
CA LEU A 220 11.76 -0.79 12.04
C LEU A 220 12.48 0.18 12.97
N ASP A 221 12.30 1.46 12.79
CA ASP A 221 12.87 2.48 13.66
C ASP A 221 12.00 2.63 14.91
N ASP A 222 12.47 2.08 16.03
CA ASP A 222 11.73 2.12 17.29
C ASP A 222 11.58 3.52 17.86
N THR A 223 12.34 4.50 17.38
CA THR A 223 12.25 5.92 17.77
C THR A 223 11.27 6.70 16.91
N SER A 224 10.87 6.19 15.75
CA SER A 224 10.02 6.88 14.80
C SER A 224 8.57 7.01 15.29
N ARG A 225 8.03 8.22 15.16
CA ARG A 225 6.59 8.48 15.39
C ARG A 225 5.72 7.90 14.27
N VAL A 226 6.25 7.81 13.07
CA VAL A 226 5.55 7.26 11.90
C VAL A 226 5.33 5.75 12.05
N ARG A 227 6.25 5.03 12.72
CA ARG A 227 6.06 3.63 13.07
C ARG A 227 4.73 3.36 13.76
N VAL A 228 4.40 4.20 14.75
CA VAL A 228 3.13 4.07 15.52
C VAL A 228 1.91 4.25 14.62
N ILE A 229 2.02 5.09 13.59
CA ILE A 229 0.95 5.31 12.62
C ILE A 229 0.71 4.05 11.79
N TYR A 230 1.76 3.43 11.26
CA TYR A 230 1.63 2.17 10.51
C TYR A 230 1.12 1.02 11.38
N ASP A 231 1.54 0.92 12.65
CA ASP A 231 0.97 -0.05 13.59
C ASP A 231 -0.54 0.15 13.76
N LYS A 232 -1.01 1.38 13.95
CA LYS A 232 -2.44 1.69 14.02
C LYS A 232 -3.19 1.36 12.73
N ILE A 233 -2.59 1.59 11.55
CA ILE A 233 -3.17 1.23 10.27
C ILE A 233 -3.36 -0.28 10.17
N VAL A 234 -2.33 -1.06 10.51
CA VAL A 234 -2.39 -2.52 10.47
C VAL A 234 -3.42 -3.07 11.46
N ARG A 235 -3.52 -2.51 12.66
CA ARG A 235 -4.54 -2.89 13.65
C ARG A 235 -5.95 -2.67 13.12
N ARG A 236 -6.22 -1.53 12.46
CA ARG A 236 -7.51 -1.31 11.77
C ARG A 236 -7.71 -2.28 10.61
N LEU A 237 -6.64 -2.58 9.87
CA LEU A 237 -6.68 -3.57 8.80
C LEU A 237 -7.07 -4.95 9.34
N GLU A 238 -6.65 -5.31 10.54
CA GLU A 238 -7.03 -6.54 11.25
C GLU A 238 -8.44 -6.48 11.90
N GLY A 239 -9.14 -5.33 11.81
CA GLY A 239 -10.50 -5.16 12.34
C GLY A 239 -10.57 -4.59 13.76
N GLU A 240 -9.44 -4.15 14.33
CA GLU A 240 -9.45 -3.49 15.62
C GLU A 240 -10.02 -2.06 15.50
N ILE A 241 -10.78 -1.64 16.51
CA ILE A 241 -11.24 -0.25 16.63
C ILE A 241 -10.12 0.60 17.22
N VAL A 242 -9.39 1.32 16.37
CA VAL A 242 -8.27 2.17 16.78
C VAL A 242 -8.55 3.61 16.37
N PRO A 243 -8.54 4.58 17.31
CA PRO A 243 -8.76 5.98 16.98
C PRO A 243 -7.72 6.51 15.98
N PHE A 244 -8.15 7.38 15.07
CA PHE A 244 -7.24 8.10 14.19
C PHE A 244 -6.38 9.09 14.99
N THR A 245 -5.12 9.23 14.60
CA THR A 245 -4.28 10.31 15.12
C THR A 245 -4.80 11.62 14.54
N ARG A 246 -5.18 12.55 15.39
CA ARG A 246 -5.60 13.90 14.96
C ARG A 246 -4.35 14.65 14.51
N PHE A 247 -4.33 15.03 13.27
CA PHE A 247 -3.40 16.00 12.72
C PHE A 247 -4.20 17.32 12.67
N ASP A 248 -4.03 18.19 13.68
CA ASP A 248 -4.87 19.35 13.94
C ASP A 248 -5.05 20.28 12.73
N GLY A 249 -6.10 20.05 12.02
CA GLY A 249 -6.82 20.95 11.16
C GLY A 249 -8.28 20.57 11.34
N GLN A 250 -9.06 21.37 12.07
CA GLN A 250 -10.48 21.10 12.30
C GLN A 250 -11.19 21.03 10.94
N GLY A 251 -11.41 19.82 10.43
CA GLY A 251 -12.33 19.56 9.36
C GLY A 251 -13.76 19.91 9.77
N PHE A 252 -14.64 20.08 8.82
CA PHE A 252 -16.06 20.42 9.02
C PHE A 252 -16.76 19.54 10.08
N PHE A 253 -16.44 18.25 10.12
CA PHE A 253 -16.98 17.30 11.11
C PHE A 253 -16.44 17.49 12.54
N GLY A 254 -15.21 17.95 12.70
CA GLY A 254 -14.68 18.31 14.03
C GLY A 254 -15.47 19.46 14.65
N ARG A 255 -15.88 20.44 13.84
CA ARG A 255 -16.74 21.57 14.27
C ARG A 255 -18.16 21.12 14.60
N LEU A 256 -18.71 20.15 13.87
CA LEU A 256 -20.06 19.63 14.12
C LEU A 256 -20.10 18.81 15.43
N PHE A 257 -19.07 18.00 15.70
CA PHE A 257 -18.97 17.20 16.93
C PHE A 257 -18.73 18.09 18.18
N ASP A 258 -17.95 19.15 18.05
CA ASP A 258 -17.74 20.10 19.14
C ASP A 258 -19.00 20.96 19.39
N ALA A 259 -19.74 21.30 18.35
CA ALA A 259 -21.04 21.98 18.48
C ALA A 259 -22.13 21.10 19.13
N MET A 260 -22.12 19.79 18.90
CA MET A 260 -23.05 18.85 19.54
C MET A 260 -22.67 18.50 20.99
N LYS A 261 -21.45 18.80 21.46
CA LYS A 261 -21.04 18.64 22.85
C LYS A 261 -21.20 19.93 23.71
N ALA A 262 -21.43 21.06 23.04
CA ALA A 262 -21.59 22.35 23.68
C ALA A 262 -23.08 22.78 23.84
N GLY A 263 -24.04 21.96 23.44
CA GLY A 263 -25.48 22.07 23.68
C GLY A 263 -25.95 20.92 24.57
#